data_3542c89159df0f2e90b2e8237a5aa442
#
_entry.id   3542c89159df0f2e90b2e8237a5aa442
#
_cell.length_a   1.000
_cell.length_b   1.000
_cell.length_c   1.000
_cell.angle_alpha   90.00
_cell.angle_beta   90.00
_cell.angle_gamma   90.00
#
_symmetry.space_group_name_H-M   'P 1'
#
loop_
_entity.id
_entity.type
_entity.pdbx_description
1 polymer ?
#
loop_
_entity_poly.entity_id
_entity_poly.type
_entity_poly.pdbx_seq_one_letter_code
_entity_poly.pdbx_strand_id
1 'polypeptide(L)'
;MTTQRKFKTVCRGPLNRRSFMQIGGLSMGALAGGGIAPSLSQLLAGEHNNPGADKDYSVILLWAGGGPSHIDTFDMKPNAPAGYRGDFRPIRTNVPGIEITEQLPNLAKMADKFSIVRSLHHNRNEHSGGTCRLLSGYAATAANPREAEYPEMASVITDQLAGPPREIPLFVASGVFYGGGPAYLGPSLRPFTYSGDPNSSNFNVGNLTLSDDAAVMLKKRNDLLKTFDTFRRDLDRSGTMSALDRFNAEAMAMLTSPRTSEAFDLSKEPDAIRDKYGRTTAGQSLLLARRLVEAGVRVVQISAHFPMKKESGRLGATNWDDHSVNADIFKAYRDRMPLFDTVVPAFLEDLYGRGLDKKVLFVFCGEFGRTPLVRNQDKTKRPGRDHWCNAMSIFMAGGGLKMGQVIGATDPKGSHPVERIMNSNCLLATIYRKRGIDTAQHYFDNTGRPIPILTDGEPIVELL
;
A
#
# COMPACT_ATOMS: atom_id res chain seq x y z
N MET A 1 -48.11 8.08 -2.73
CA MET A 1 -47.68 9.14 -1.79
C MET A 1 -46.58 8.57 -0.93
N THR A 2 -45.35 8.76 -1.32
CA THR A 2 -44.16 8.23 -0.63
C THR A 2 -43.40 9.41 -0.01
N THR A 3 -43.43 9.45 1.30
CA THR A 3 -42.84 10.52 2.12
C THR A 3 -41.32 10.38 2.15
N GLN A 4 -40.61 11.26 1.46
CA GLN A 4 -39.16 11.44 1.60
C GLN A 4 -38.85 12.05 2.97
N ARG A 5 -38.16 11.32 3.84
CA ARG A 5 -37.56 11.90 5.05
C ARG A 5 -36.26 12.63 4.66
N LYS A 6 -36.34 13.96 4.66
CA LYS A 6 -35.17 14.84 4.59
C LYS A 6 -34.41 14.73 5.92
N PHE A 7 -33.21 14.17 5.89
CA PHE A 7 -32.26 14.32 6.99
C PHE A 7 -31.79 15.78 7.03
N LYS A 8 -32.19 16.51 8.06
CA LYS A 8 -31.60 17.82 8.36
C LYS A 8 -30.22 17.59 8.96
N THR A 9 -29.16 17.94 8.25
CA THR A 9 -27.81 18.13 8.81
C THR A 9 -27.89 19.32 9.77
N VAL A 10 -27.95 19.05 11.06
CA VAL A 10 -27.85 20.08 12.10
C VAL A 10 -26.39 20.41 12.26
N CYS A 11 -25.98 21.57 11.75
CA CYS A 11 -24.71 22.18 12.08
C CYS A 11 -24.72 22.44 13.60
N ARG A 12 -23.95 21.69 14.37
CA ARG A 12 -23.77 21.97 15.81
C ARG A 12 -22.92 23.24 15.90
N GLY A 13 -23.57 24.34 16.28
CA GLY A 13 -22.94 25.63 16.47
C GLY A 13 -21.75 25.59 17.47
N PRO A 14 -21.10 26.74 17.69
CA PRO A 14 -19.89 26.80 18.52
C PRO A 14 -20.14 26.22 19.91
N LEU A 15 -19.13 25.52 20.44
CA LEU A 15 -19.13 24.92 21.76
C LEU A 15 -19.67 25.89 22.81
N ASN A 16 -20.60 25.43 23.65
CA ASN A 16 -21.14 26.25 24.71
C ASN A 16 -20.08 26.51 25.80
N ARG A 17 -20.24 27.58 26.58
CA ARG A 17 -19.30 27.99 27.63
C ARG A 17 -18.95 26.88 28.62
N ARG A 18 -19.91 25.99 28.90
CA ARG A 18 -19.71 24.86 29.85
C ARG A 18 -18.76 23.81 29.29
N SER A 19 -18.92 23.45 28.02
CA SER A 19 -18.01 22.50 27.33
C SER A 19 -16.61 23.12 27.17
N PHE A 20 -16.51 24.41 26.89
CA PHE A 20 -15.24 25.12 26.83
C PHE A 20 -14.53 25.16 28.19
N MET A 21 -15.26 25.40 29.28
CA MET A 21 -14.71 25.41 30.67
C MET A 21 -14.31 24.00 31.13
N GLN A 22 -15.02 22.96 30.72
CA GLN A 22 -14.63 21.57 31.02
C GLN A 22 -13.34 21.17 30.31
N ILE A 23 -13.16 21.56 29.06
CA ILE A 23 -11.92 21.35 28.30
C ILE A 23 -10.76 22.15 28.93
N GLY A 24 -10.98 23.39 29.29
CA GLY A 24 -9.97 24.24 29.97
C GLY A 24 -9.58 23.72 31.35
N GLY A 25 -10.54 23.20 32.14
CA GLY A 25 -10.30 22.61 33.46
C GLY A 25 -9.47 21.30 33.41
N LEU A 26 -9.70 20.47 32.43
CA LEU A 26 -8.92 19.26 32.21
C LEU A 26 -7.48 19.56 31.79
N SER A 27 -7.27 20.62 31.00
CA SER A 27 -5.92 21.06 30.57
C SER A 27 -5.11 21.63 31.75
N MET A 28 -5.73 22.35 32.67
CA MET A 28 -5.06 22.90 33.86
C MET A 28 -4.75 21.85 34.92
N GLY A 29 -5.60 20.82 35.07
CA GLY A 29 -5.36 19.69 35.97
C GLY A 29 -4.18 18.82 35.53
N ALA A 30 -3.95 18.67 34.23
CA ALA A 30 -2.84 17.91 33.69
C ALA A 30 -1.48 18.62 33.84
N LEU A 31 -1.48 19.95 33.81
CA LEU A 31 -0.27 20.79 34.07
C LEU A 31 0.19 20.73 35.52
N ALA A 32 -0.73 20.56 36.48
CA ALA A 32 -0.41 20.50 37.91
C ALA A 32 0.13 19.11 38.34
N GLY A 33 -0.05 18.07 37.53
CA GLY A 33 0.32 16.69 37.86
C GLY A 33 1.59 16.14 37.18
N GLY A 34 2.34 16.98 36.42
CA GLY A 34 3.61 16.56 35.78
C GLY A 34 3.46 15.52 34.65
N GLY A 35 2.24 15.24 34.19
CA GLY A 35 1.95 14.37 33.07
C GLY A 35 1.97 15.13 31.73
N ILE A 36 2.45 14.49 30.68
CA ILE A 36 2.36 15.01 29.30
C ILE A 36 0.88 15.10 28.95
N ALA A 37 0.34 16.31 28.88
CA ALA A 37 -1.05 16.53 28.46
C ALA A 37 -1.20 16.09 26.99
N PRO A 38 -2.13 15.17 26.66
CA PRO A 38 -2.41 14.83 25.27
C PRO A 38 -2.85 16.10 24.53
N SER A 39 -2.42 16.27 23.29
CA SER A 39 -2.84 17.39 22.46
C SER A 39 -4.38 17.40 22.31
N LEU A 40 -4.97 18.58 22.09
CA LEU A 40 -6.43 18.70 21.89
C LEU A 40 -6.92 17.77 20.77
N SER A 41 -6.09 17.53 19.74
CA SER A 41 -6.34 16.57 18.67
C SER A 41 -6.35 15.12 19.18
N GLN A 42 -5.49 14.76 20.15
CA GLN A 42 -5.49 13.43 20.76
C GLN A 42 -6.70 13.19 21.68
N LEU A 43 -7.16 14.24 22.37
CA LEU A 43 -8.37 14.19 23.20
C LEU A 43 -9.64 14.09 22.35
N LEU A 44 -9.68 14.77 21.21
CA LEU A 44 -10.80 14.71 20.28
C LEU A 44 -10.80 13.40 19.46
N ALA A 45 -9.64 12.80 19.20
CA ALA A 45 -9.51 11.49 18.58
C ALA A 45 -9.93 10.33 19.51
N GLY A 46 -9.87 10.53 20.85
CA GLY A 46 -10.26 9.53 21.84
C GLY A 46 -11.78 9.22 21.88
N GLU A 47 -12.63 10.02 21.26
CA GLU A 47 -14.08 9.83 21.26
C GLU A 47 -14.62 9.04 20.05
N HIS A 48 -13.80 8.72 19.06
CA HIS A 48 -14.18 7.88 17.94
C HIS A 48 -13.65 6.45 18.08
N ASN A 49 -14.09 5.74 19.12
CA ASN A 49 -14.02 4.29 19.12
C ASN A 49 -14.91 3.75 17.99
N ASN A 50 -14.32 3.50 16.84
CA ASN A 50 -14.97 2.80 15.74
C ASN A 50 -15.00 1.30 16.14
N PRO A 51 -16.17 0.72 16.48
CA PRO A 51 -16.26 -0.63 17.04
C PRO A 51 -15.90 -1.77 16.07
N GLY A 52 -15.19 -1.47 14.99
CA GLY A 52 -14.67 -2.41 14.02
C GLY A 52 -13.19 -2.19 13.66
N ALA A 53 -12.49 -1.31 14.38
CA ALA A 53 -11.09 -1.03 14.12
C ALA A 53 -10.18 -2.17 14.59
N ASP A 54 -9.56 -2.87 13.67
CA ASP A 54 -8.54 -3.88 13.98
C ASP A 54 -7.14 -3.24 13.95
N LYS A 55 -6.57 -2.99 15.14
CA LYS A 55 -5.20 -2.45 15.27
C LYS A 55 -4.14 -3.40 14.72
N ASP A 56 -4.45 -4.68 14.59
CA ASP A 56 -3.56 -5.70 14.05
C ASP A 56 -3.71 -5.90 12.54
N TYR A 57 -4.62 -5.17 11.92
CA TYR A 57 -4.82 -5.20 10.48
C TYR A 57 -3.55 -4.77 9.72
N SER A 58 -3.11 -5.58 8.79
CA SER A 58 -1.93 -5.33 7.98
C SER A 58 -2.27 -5.32 6.50
N VAL A 59 -1.48 -4.60 5.70
CA VAL A 59 -1.61 -4.51 4.25
C VAL A 59 -0.31 -4.95 3.60
N ILE A 60 -0.39 -5.89 2.67
CA ILE A 60 0.70 -6.23 1.75
C ILE A 60 0.31 -5.70 0.37
N LEU A 61 1.06 -4.74 -0.12
CA LEU A 61 0.88 -4.16 -1.45
C LEU A 61 1.95 -4.70 -2.39
N LEU A 62 1.56 -5.57 -3.32
CA LEU A 62 2.38 -6.02 -4.43
C LEU A 62 2.23 -5.02 -5.59
N TRP A 63 3.19 -4.13 -5.71
CA TRP A 63 3.15 -2.98 -6.60
C TRP A 63 3.69 -3.31 -7.98
N ALA A 64 2.82 -3.33 -8.97
CA ALA A 64 3.15 -3.53 -10.38
C ALA A 64 3.44 -2.19 -11.06
N GLY A 65 4.57 -1.57 -10.66
CA GLY A 65 5.00 -0.28 -11.20
C GLY A 65 5.11 -0.30 -12.72
N GLY A 66 4.50 0.68 -13.35
CA GLY A 66 4.30 0.71 -14.79
C GLY A 66 2.85 0.48 -15.20
N GLY A 67 2.03 -0.14 -14.34
CA GLY A 67 0.60 -0.35 -14.55
C GLY A 67 0.26 -1.60 -15.37
N PRO A 68 -0.23 -2.67 -14.74
CA PRO A 68 -0.64 -3.88 -15.46
C PRO A 68 -1.88 -3.64 -16.32
N SER A 69 -1.93 -4.27 -17.50
CA SER A 69 -3.09 -4.21 -18.38
C SER A 69 -4.28 -4.94 -17.76
N HIS A 70 -5.33 -4.21 -17.45
CA HIS A 70 -6.57 -4.80 -16.97
C HIS A 70 -7.23 -5.72 -18.01
N ILE A 71 -7.14 -5.39 -19.30
CA ILE A 71 -7.74 -6.15 -20.40
C ILE A 71 -7.02 -7.49 -20.60
N ASP A 72 -5.70 -7.53 -20.40
CA ASP A 72 -4.90 -8.74 -20.62
C ASP A 72 -4.80 -9.62 -19.37
N THR A 73 -5.46 -9.22 -18.25
CA THR A 73 -5.42 -9.95 -16.97
C THR A 73 -6.81 -10.26 -16.41
N PHE A 74 -7.47 -9.26 -15.81
CA PHE A 74 -8.65 -9.47 -14.97
C PHE A 74 -9.96 -8.91 -15.55
N ASP A 75 -9.91 -8.08 -16.59
CA ASP A 75 -11.07 -7.46 -17.22
C ASP A 75 -11.08 -7.71 -18.73
N MET A 76 -10.99 -8.96 -19.10
CA MET A 76 -10.87 -9.39 -20.51
C MET A 76 -12.12 -9.04 -21.31
N LYS A 77 -11.92 -8.68 -22.58
CA LYS A 77 -12.98 -8.26 -23.52
C LYS A 77 -12.98 -9.17 -24.76
N PRO A 78 -13.34 -10.47 -24.63
CA PRO A 78 -13.21 -11.44 -25.73
C PRO A 78 -14.03 -11.09 -26.96
N ASN A 79 -15.13 -10.36 -26.80
CA ASN A 79 -16.03 -9.93 -27.86
C ASN A 79 -15.64 -8.58 -28.48
N ALA A 80 -14.61 -7.90 -27.95
CA ALA A 80 -14.12 -6.64 -28.54
C ALA A 80 -13.40 -6.91 -29.88
N PRO A 81 -13.30 -5.90 -30.76
CA PRO A 81 -12.49 -6.01 -31.99
C PRO A 81 -11.04 -6.43 -31.67
N ALA A 82 -10.39 -7.12 -32.58
CA ALA A 82 -9.06 -7.71 -32.40
C ALA A 82 -8.01 -6.72 -31.86
N GLY A 83 -8.05 -5.45 -32.30
CA GLY A 83 -7.14 -4.41 -31.82
C GLY A 83 -7.36 -4.00 -30.34
N TYR A 84 -8.44 -4.44 -29.70
CA TYR A 84 -8.77 -4.14 -28.31
C TYR A 84 -8.61 -5.36 -27.41
N ARG A 85 -9.17 -6.51 -27.81
CA ARG A 85 -9.23 -7.71 -26.95
C ARG A 85 -7.87 -8.33 -26.63
N GLY A 86 -6.82 -8.02 -27.40
CA GLY A 86 -5.51 -8.64 -27.26
C GLY A 86 -5.44 -10.10 -27.74
N ASP A 87 -4.36 -10.79 -27.37
CA ASP A 87 -4.05 -12.16 -27.80
C ASP A 87 -4.63 -13.23 -26.86
N PHE A 88 -4.89 -12.88 -25.59
CA PHE A 88 -5.25 -13.84 -24.55
C PHE A 88 -6.76 -14.12 -24.52
N ARG A 89 -7.09 -15.30 -24.02
CA ARG A 89 -8.47 -15.74 -23.87
C ARG A 89 -8.86 -15.82 -22.39
N PRO A 90 -10.13 -15.56 -22.05
CA PRO A 90 -10.62 -15.80 -20.70
C PRO A 90 -10.75 -17.29 -20.43
N ILE A 91 -10.45 -17.70 -19.20
CA ILE A 91 -10.79 -19.02 -18.65
C ILE A 91 -11.72 -18.87 -17.47
N ARG A 92 -12.57 -19.87 -17.26
CA ARG A 92 -13.47 -19.96 -16.11
C ARG A 92 -12.66 -20.22 -14.84
N THR A 93 -13.14 -19.69 -13.73
CA THR A 93 -12.59 -19.95 -12.42
C THR A 93 -13.45 -20.96 -11.64
N ASN A 94 -13.05 -21.28 -10.40
CA ASN A 94 -13.86 -22.07 -9.47
C ASN A 94 -15.10 -21.32 -8.93
N VAL A 95 -15.23 -20.01 -9.21
CA VAL A 95 -16.43 -19.23 -8.90
C VAL A 95 -17.20 -18.93 -10.19
N PRO A 96 -18.45 -19.39 -10.33
CA PRO A 96 -19.25 -19.12 -11.52
C PRO A 96 -19.36 -17.60 -11.80
N GLY A 97 -19.19 -17.23 -13.08
CA GLY A 97 -19.28 -15.84 -13.52
C GLY A 97 -17.97 -15.04 -13.38
N ILE A 98 -16.94 -15.59 -12.76
CA ILE A 98 -15.60 -14.99 -12.74
C ILE A 98 -14.73 -15.66 -13.79
N GLU A 99 -14.22 -14.85 -14.70
CA GLU A 99 -13.25 -15.23 -15.72
C GLU A 99 -12.04 -14.33 -15.64
N ILE A 100 -10.85 -14.93 -15.83
CA ILE A 100 -9.54 -14.24 -15.86
C ILE A 100 -8.74 -14.77 -17.06
N THR A 101 -7.58 -14.17 -17.33
CA THR A 101 -6.71 -14.60 -18.44
C THR A 101 -6.30 -16.07 -18.34
N GLU A 102 -6.23 -16.76 -19.48
CA GLU A 102 -5.72 -18.14 -19.60
C GLU A 102 -4.28 -18.32 -19.10
N GLN A 103 -3.57 -17.20 -18.91
CA GLN A 103 -2.20 -17.21 -18.40
C GLN A 103 -2.12 -17.48 -16.89
N LEU A 104 -3.28 -17.55 -16.18
CA LEU A 104 -3.38 -17.69 -14.72
C LEU A 104 -4.23 -18.93 -14.31
N PRO A 105 -3.91 -20.15 -14.78
CA PRO A 105 -4.74 -21.33 -14.52
C PRO A 105 -4.74 -21.80 -13.06
N ASN A 106 -3.68 -21.55 -12.28
CA ASN A 106 -3.64 -21.91 -10.87
C ASN A 106 -4.45 -20.92 -10.03
N LEU A 107 -4.32 -19.63 -10.33
CA LEU A 107 -5.10 -18.57 -9.68
C LEU A 107 -6.61 -18.75 -9.96
N ALA A 108 -6.97 -19.20 -11.17
CA ALA A 108 -8.36 -19.48 -11.53
C ALA A 108 -9.03 -20.53 -10.63
N LYS A 109 -8.27 -21.45 -10.03
CA LYS A 109 -8.77 -22.45 -9.07
C LYS A 109 -9.04 -21.89 -7.66
N MET A 110 -8.73 -20.62 -7.43
CA MET A 110 -8.75 -19.97 -6.12
C MET A 110 -9.56 -18.67 -6.11
N ALA A 111 -10.46 -18.49 -7.08
CA ALA A 111 -11.24 -17.23 -7.18
C ALA A 111 -12.17 -17.01 -5.98
N ASP A 112 -12.50 -18.05 -5.23
CA ASP A 112 -13.18 -17.96 -3.93
C ASP A 112 -12.36 -17.23 -2.84
N LYS A 113 -11.05 -17.08 -3.02
CA LYS A 113 -10.11 -16.46 -2.06
C LYS A 113 -9.70 -15.03 -2.40
N PHE A 114 -10.15 -14.52 -3.54
CA PHE A 114 -9.87 -13.15 -3.96
C PHE A 114 -11.08 -12.47 -4.57
N SER A 115 -11.03 -11.15 -4.67
CA SER A 115 -11.98 -10.35 -5.44
C SER A 115 -11.25 -9.42 -6.39
N ILE A 116 -11.91 -9.09 -7.49
CA ILE A 116 -11.39 -8.19 -8.52
C ILE A 116 -12.30 -6.96 -8.57
N VAL A 117 -11.71 -5.78 -8.46
CA VAL A 117 -12.40 -4.50 -8.69
C VAL A 117 -12.00 -4.01 -10.07
N ARG A 118 -12.97 -3.95 -11.01
CA ARG A 118 -12.73 -3.63 -12.45
C ARG A 118 -13.00 -2.18 -12.83
N SER A 119 -13.63 -1.42 -11.94
CA SER A 119 -14.19 -0.10 -12.26
C SER A 119 -13.46 1.07 -11.59
N LEU A 120 -12.20 0.86 -11.20
CA LEU A 120 -11.41 1.97 -10.69
C LEU A 120 -10.85 2.85 -11.82
N HIS A 121 -10.85 4.15 -11.55
CA HIS A 121 -10.23 5.15 -12.41
C HIS A 121 -9.65 6.30 -11.59
N HIS A 122 -8.80 7.10 -12.22
CA HIS A 122 -8.33 8.38 -11.68
C HIS A 122 -7.93 9.32 -12.83
N ASN A 123 -7.17 10.39 -12.55
CA ASN A 123 -6.91 11.48 -13.48
C ASN A 123 -5.42 11.75 -13.74
N ARG A 124 -4.54 10.74 -13.57
CA ARG A 124 -3.10 10.86 -13.77
C ARG A 124 -2.57 9.71 -14.65
N ASN A 125 -1.90 10.05 -15.75
CA ASN A 125 -1.28 9.07 -16.66
C ASN A 125 0.25 9.02 -16.56
N GLU A 126 0.85 9.79 -15.67
CA GLU A 126 2.28 9.81 -15.39
C GLU A 126 2.61 8.87 -14.23
N HIS A 127 3.76 8.18 -14.27
CA HIS A 127 4.11 7.17 -13.27
C HIS A 127 4.07 7.71 -11.84
N SER A 128 4.88 8.72 -11.53
CA SER A 128 4.94 9.25 -10.16
C SER A 128 3.66 9.99 -9.78
N GLY A 129 3.01 10.66 -10.72
CA GLY A 129 1.72 11.32 -10.53
C GLY A 129 0.61 10.31 -10.23
N GLY A 130 0.56 9.21 -10.99
CA GLY A 130 -0.36 8.09 -10.76
C GLY A 130 -0.11 7.40 -9.42
N THR A 131 1.16 7.16 -9.08
CA THR A 131 1.56 6.60 -7.78
C THR A 131 1.08 7.49 -6.63
N CYS A 132 1.36 8.81 -6.70
CA CYS A 132 0.87 9.76 -5.70
C CYS A 132 -0.66 9.71 -5.60
N ARG A 133 -1.36 9.76 -6.74
CA ARG A 133 -2.83 9.73 -6.78
C ARG A 133 -3.43 8.48 -6.17
N LEU A 134 -2.86 7.30 -6.47
CA LEU A 134 -3.37 6.03 -5.95
C LEU A 134 -3.04 5.82 -4.47
N LEU A 135 -1.82 6.16 -4.05
CA LEU A 135 -1.36 5.88 -2.68
C LEU A 135 -1.77 6.94 -1.66
N SER A 136 -1.96 8.20 -2.06
CA SER A 136 -2.37 9.27 -1.14
C SER A 136 -3.85 9.67 -1.25
N GLY A 137 -4.49 9.39 -2.40
CA GLY A 137 -5.83 9.88 -2.70
C GLY A 137 -5.85 11.29 -3.30
N TYR A 138 -4.70 11.93 -3.44
CA TYR A 138 -4.56 13.29 -3.94
C TYR A 138 -3.77 13.33 -5.26
N ALA A 139 -4.16 14.21 -6.15
CA ALA A 139 -3.41 14.47 -7.35
C ALA A 139 -2.26 15.43 -7.04
N ALA A 140 -1.02 15.03 -7.31
CA ALA A 140 0.13 15.90 -7.19
C ALA A 140 0.02 17.10 -8.14
N THR A 141 0.62 18.23 -7.76
CA THR A 141 0.69 19.43 -8.61
C THR A 141 1.58 19.17 -9.82
N ALA A 142 2.75 18.54 -9.59
CA ALA A 142 3.63 18.11 -10.67
C ALA A 142 3.11 16.81 -11.32
N ALA A 143 3.34 16.67 -12.63
CA ALA A 143 2.99 15.44 -13.34
C ALA A 143 3.82 14.24 -12.84
N ASN A 144 5.13 14.44 -12.64
CA ASN A 144 6.06 13.43 -12.14
C ASN A 144 6.80 13.93 -10.88
N PRO A 145 6.14 13.99 -9.72
CA PRO A 145 6.80 14.38 -8.49
C PRO A 145 7.85 13.34 -8.09
N ARG A 146 9.05 13.77 -7.69
CA ARG A 146 10.07 12.89 -7.12
C ARG A 146 9.77 12.57 -5.67
N GLU A 147 9.36 13.58 -4.91
CA GLU A 147 8.94 13.49 -3.52
C GLU A 147 7.42 13.54 -3.45
N ALA A 148 6.86 12.85 -2.45
CA ALA A 148 5.43 12.90 -2.20
C ALA A 148 4.97 14.30 -1.82
N GLU A 149 3.90 14.79 -2.45
CA GLU A 149 3.25 16.06 -2.06
C GLU A 149 2.21 15.84 -0.96
N TYR A 150 1.64 14.63 -0.89
CA TYR A 150 0.65 14.21 0.09
C TYR A 150 1.06 12.88 0.73
N PRO A 151 0.74 12.66 2.01
CA PRO A 151 1.11 11.42 2.69
C PRO A 151 0.47 10.19 2.02
N GLU A 152 1.27 9.19 1.74
CA GLU A 152 0.75 7.91 1.29
C GLU A 152 0.05 7.14 2.42
N MET A 153 -0.85 6.22 2.04
CA MET A 153 -1.62 5.37 2.96
C MET A 153 -0.76 4.72 4.04
N ALA A 154 0.43 4.21 3.69
CA ALA A 154 1.31 3.54 4.63
C ALA A 154 1.84 4.49 5.70
N SER A 155 2.21 5.71 5.33
CA SER A 155 2.65 6.74 6.26
C SER A 155 1.50 7.22 7.17
N VAL A 156 0.28 7.35 6.63
CA VAL A 156 -0.92 7.65 7.41
C VAL A 156 -1.20 6.55 8.43
N ILE A 157 -1.19 5.27 8.01
CA ILE A 157 -1.40 4.14 8.92
C ILE A 157 -0.33 4.13 10.02
N THR A 158 0.92 4.40 9.68
CA THR A 158 2.03 4.42 10.64
C THR A 158 1.86 5.55 11.66
N ASP A 159 1.46 6.74 11.21
CA ASP A 159 1.20 7.87 12.09
C ASP A 159 0.04 7.61 13.06
N GLN A 160 -1.07 7.07 12.55
CA GLN A 160 -2.24 6.72 13.36
C GLN A 160 -1.97 5.60 14.39
N LEU A 161 -0.87 4.87 14.24
CA LEU A 161 -0.37 3.87 15.18
C LEU A 161 0.79 4.40 16.04
N ALA A 162 1.08 5.69 16.00
CA ALA A 162 2.17 6.28 16.77
C ALA A 162 2.06 5.90 18.26
N GLY A 163 3.21 5.58 18.85
CA GLY A 163 3.29 5.07 20.23
C GLY A 163 4.75 5.04 20.70
N PRO A 164 5.08 4.25 21.74
CA PRO A 164 6.45 4.06 22.17
C PRO A 164 7.31 3.47 21.05
N PRO A 165 8.65 3.65 21.12
CA PRO A 165 9.59 3.06 20.16
C PRO A 165 9.36 1.55 20.02
N ARG A 166 9.38 1.04 18.78
CA ARG A 166 9.07 -0.35 18.45
C ARG A 166 10.32 -1.07 17.96
N GLU A 167 10.41 -2.32 18.32
CA GLU A 167 11.46 -3.21 17.81
C GLU A 167 11.26 -3.57 16.33
N ILE A 168 10.01 -3.64 15.88
CA ILE A 168 9.64 -3.95 14.49
C ILE A 168 9.11 -2.68 13.82
N PRO A 169 9.61 -2.33 12.61
CA PRO A 169 9.07 -1.20 11.86
C PRO A 169 7.61 -1.45 11.46
N LEU A 170 6.79 -0.41 11.51
CA LEU A 170 5.39 -0.52 11.09
C LEU A 170 5.23 -0.54 9.57
N PHE A 171 6.17 0.06 8.84
CA PHE A 171 6.15 0.17 7.41
C PHE A 171 7.49 -0.28 6.80
N VAL A 172 7.44 -1.27 5.91
CA VAL A 172 8.60 -1.83 5.19
C VAL A 172 8.35 -1.76 3.69
N ALA A 173 9.39 -1.37 2.93
CA ALA A 173 9.31 -1.34 1.47
C ALA A 173 10.55 -1.95 0.79
N SER A 174 10.35 -2.62 -0.34
CA SER A 174 11.42 -3.18 -1.19
C SER A 174 12.00 -2.11 -2.13
N GLY A 175 12.41 -0.96 -1.59
CA GLY A 175 12.95 0.14 -2.36
C GLY A 175 12.11 1.42 -2.30
N VAL A 176 12.37 2.34 -3.21
CA VAL A 176 11.70 3.66 -3.27
C VAL A 176 10.59 3.66 -4.31
N PHE A 177 9.43 4.12 -3.92
CA PHE A 177 8.28 4.34 -4.80
C PHE A 177 8.17 5.85 -5.08
N TYR A 178 8.56 6.28 -6.28
CA TYR A 178 8.50 7.69 -6.67
C TYR A 178 7.06 8.20 -6.62
N GLY A 179 6.85 9.36 -6.00
CA GLY A 179 5.53 9.93 -5.75
C GLY A 179 4.85 9.41 -4.47
N GLY A 180 5.38 8.34 -3.83
CA GLY A 180 4.99 7.89 -2.51
C GLY A 180 5.85 8.48 -1.39
N GLY A 181 5.40 8.39 -0.15
CA GLY A 181 6.11 8.82 1.03
C GLY A 181 5.27 9.62 2.03
N PRO A 182 5.88 10.07 3.14
CA PRO A 182 5.17 10.71 4.23
C PRO A 182 4.80 12.18 3.97
N ALA A 183 5.35 12.82 2.94
CA ALA A 183 5.16 14.24 2.64
C ALA A 183 5.36 15.12 3.90
N TYR A 184 4.38 15.98 4.21
CA TYR A 184 4.42 16.88 5.36
C TYR A 184 4.25 16.21 6.73
N LEU A 185 4.00 14.91 6.81
CA LEU A 185 4.02 14.16 8.09
C LEU A 185 5.45 13.94 8.62
N GLY A 186 6.46 14.16 7.78
CA GLY A 186 7.85 14.14 8.15
C GLY A 186 8.58 12.81 7.92
N PRO A 187 9.92 12.86 7.90
CA PRO A 187 10.77 11.75 7.46
C PRO A 187 10.73 10.52 8.39
N SER A 188 10.31 10.67 9.64
CA SER A 188 10.16 9.55 10.59
C SER A 188 9.11 8.52 10.16
N LEU A 189 8.21 8.89 9.26
CA LEU A 189 7.17 8.01 8.74
C LEU A 189 7.51 7.42 7.36
N ARG A 190 8.78 7.54 6.92
CA ARG A 190 9.28 6.83 5.75
C ARG A 190 9.33 5.33 6.02
N PRO A 191 9.21 4.49 4.97
CA PRO A 191 9.38 3.05 5.13
C PRO A 191 10.80 2.69 5.59
N PHE A 192 10.92 1.65 6.39
CA PHE A 192 12.17 0.91 6.48
C PHE A 192 12.38 0.21 5.14
N THR A 193 13.43 0.60 4.41
CA THR A 193 13.69 0.04 3.08
C THR A 193 14.76 -1.03 3.13
N TYR A 194 14.52 -2.14 2.44
CA TYR A 194 15.54 -3.12 2.15
C TYR A 194 15.84 -3.13 0.65
N SER A 195 17.03 -3.58 0.30
CA SER A 195 17.48 -3.75 -1.08
C SER A 195 18.12 -5.11 -1.26
N GLY A 196 18.26 -5.52 -2.52
CA GLY A 196 18.82 -6.82 -2.88
C GLY A 196 17.76 -7.87 -3.15
N ASP A 197 18.21 -9.06 -3.52
CA ASP A 197 17.37 -10.20 -3.85
C ASP A 197 17.17 -11.11 -2.63
N PRO A 198 15.96 -11.22 -2.05
CA PRO A 198 15.70 -12.13 -0.93
C PRO A 198 15.95 -13.61 -1.26
N ASN A 199 16.08 -13.97 -2.55
CA ASN A 199 16.44 -15.31 -2.97
C ASN A 199 17.95 -15.57 -2.89
N SER A 200 18.77 -14.53 -2.86
CA SER A 200 20.23 -14.66 -2.79
C SER A 200 20.67 -15.23 -1.45
N SER A 201 21.66 -16.13 -1.48
CA SER A 201 22.33 -16.63 -0.26
C SER A 201 23.03 -15.53 0.55
N ASN A 202 23.37 -14.42 -0.11
CA ASN A 202 24.00 -13.25 0.51
C ASN A 202 22.99 -12.17 0.89
N PHE A 203 21.68 -12.46 0.80
CA PHE A 203 20.66 -11.50 1.21
C PHE A 203 20.82 -11.21 2.70
N ASN A 204 21.18 -9.99 2.97
CA ASN A 204 21.28 -9.45 4.31
C ASN A 204 20.73 -8.03 4.28
N VAL A 205 19.81 -7.73 5.16
CA VAL A 205 19.37 -6.37 5.37
C VAL A 205 20.44 -5.68 6.21
N GLY A 206 21.35 -5.02 5.51
CA GLY A 206 22.52 -4.39 6.09
C GLY A 206 22.17 -3.56 7.31
N ASN A 207 22.99 -3.67 8.35
CA ASN A 207 22.88 -2.96 9.62
C ASN A 207 21.77 -3.41 10.60
N LEU A 208 21.06 -4.51 10.36
CA LEU A 208 20.16 -5.08 11.38
C LEU A 208 20.89 -5.95 12.42
N THR A 209 22.17 -6.22 12.24
CA THR A 209 23.03 -6.90 13.23
C THR A 209 24.18 -5.97 13.59
N LEU A 210 24.05 -5.29 14.70
CA LEU A 210 25.19 -4.59 15.30
C LEU A 210 26.03 -5.64 16.05
N SER A 211 27.36 -5.58 15.91
CA SER A 211 28.23 -6.27 16.86
C SER A 211 27.99 -5.71 18.26
N ASP A 212 28.19 -6.52 19.29
CA ASP A 212 28.01 -6.09 20.68
C ASP A 212 28.77 -4.79 20.99
N ASP A 213 29.98 -4.65 20.46
CA ASP A 213 30.78 -3.43 20.59
C ASP A 213 30.16 -2.22 19.89
N ALA A 214 29.59 -2.41 18.71
CA ALA A 214 28.91 -1.35 17.97
C ALA A 214 27.62 -0.92 18.67
N ALA A 215 26.88 -1.86 19.26
CA ALA A 215 25.68 -1.57 20.04
C ALA A 215 26.01 -0.77 21.30
N VAL A 216 27.10 -1.14 22.02
CA VAL A 216 27.59 -0.40 23.20
C VAL A 216 28.05 1.02 22.82
N MET A 217 28.80 1.15 21.72
CA MET A 217 29.24 2.48 21.23
C MET A 217 28.07 3.35 20.81
N LEU A 218 27.11 2.80 20.12
CA LEU A 218 25.92 3.52 19.66
C LEU A 218 25.07 4.00 20.86
N LYS A 219 24.92 3.17 21.89
CA LYS A 219 24.25 3.54 23.14
C LYS A 219 24.97 4.67 23.84
N LYS A 220 26.30 4.60 24.02
CA LYS A 220 27.11 5.66 24.63
C LYS A 220 26.98 6.98 23.85
N ARG A 221 27.02 6.93 22.52
CA ARG A 221 26.86 8.10 21.66
C ARG A 221 25.47 8.74 21.83
N ASN A 222 24.42 7.91 21.92
CA ASN A 222 23.05 8.40 22.11
C ASN A 222 22.86 9.03 23.49
N ASP A 223 23.44 8.45 24.54
CA ASP A 223 23.42 9.00 25.89
C ASP A 223 24.20 10.33 25.97
N LEU A 224 25.33 10.44 25.26
CA LEU A 224 26.06 11.70 25.13
C LEU A 224 25.26 12.78 24.40
N LEU A 225 24.63 12.44 23.29
CA LEU A 225 23.75 13.37 22.54
C LEU A 225 22.60 13.86 23.42
N LYS A 226 21.95 13.00 24.20
CA LYS A 226 20.90 13.40 25.14
C LYS A 226 21.41 14.40 26.19
N THR A 227 22.63 14.25 26.64
CA THR A 227 23.25 15.16 27.63
C THR A 227 23.53 16.53 27.04
N PHE A 228 23.95 16.60 25.77
CA PHE A 228 24.22 17.89 25.09
C PHE A 228 22.95 18.59 24.58
N ASP A 229 21.91 17.82 24.27
CA ASP A 229 20.66 18.36 23.70
C ASP A 229 19.67 18.88 24.75
N THR A 230 19.90 18.65 26.06
CA THR A 230 19.04 19.19 27.13
C THR A 230 18.90 20.72 27.06
N PHE A 231 19.96 21.42 26.71
CA PHE A 231 19.93 22.90 26.58
C PHE A 231 19.21 23.41 25.33
N ARG A 232 19.19 22.59 24.23
CA ARG A 232 18.49 22.97 22.99
C ARG A 232 17.01 22.65 23.04
N ARG A 233 16.58 21.67 23.85
CA ARG A 233 15.18 21.24 23.96
C ARG A 233 14.27 22.32 24.53
N ASP A 234 14.77 23.12 25.49
CA ASP A 234 14.02 24.21 26.08
C ASP A 234 13.72 25.32 25.06
N LEU A 235 14.41 25.35 23.92
CA LEU A 235 14.24 26.31 22.82
C LEU A 235 13.44 25.73 21.62
N ASP A 236 13.16 24.40 21.59
CA ASP A 236 12.46 23.78 20.48
C ASP A 236 10.94 23.97 20.52
N ARG A 237 10.50 25.13 20.03
CA ARG A 237 9.07 25.43 19.86
C ARG A 237 8.42 24.70 18.69
N SER A 238 9.19 24.04 17.81
CA SER A 238 8.71 23.39 16.59
C SER A 238 8.39 21.91 16.77
N GLY A 239 8.85 21.28 17.87
CA GLY A 239 8.74 19.84 18.11
C GLY A 239 9.68 18.99 17.22
N THR A 240 10.57 19.62 16.44
CA THR A 240 11.48 18.93 15.53
C THR A 240 12.48 18.04 16.29
N MET A 241 12.95 18.49 17.44
CA MET A 241 13.88 17.71 18.27
C MET A 241 13.20 16.49 18.88
N SER A 242 11.96 16.61 19.33
CA SER A 242 11.21 15.47 19.87
C SER A 242 10.90 14.41 18.79
N ALA A 243 10.65 14.83 17.55
CA ALA A 243 10.48 13.93 16.42
C ALA A 243 11.80 13.20 16.07
N LEU A 244 12.94 13.91 16.11
CA LEU A 244 14.27 13.32 15.88
C LEU A 244 14.63 12.32 16.99
N ASP A 245 14.36 12.65 18.25
CA ASP A 245 14.60 11.76 19.38
C ASP A 245 13.79 10.45 19.26
N ARG A 246 12.51 10.56 18.88
CA ARG A 246 11.67 9.38 18.63
C ARG A 246 12.20 8.53 17.48
N PHE A 247 12.58 9.15 16.37
CA PHE A 247 13.19 8.46 15.24
C PHE A 247 14.48 7.72 15.63
N ASN A 248 15.37 8.38 16.38
CA ASN A 248 16.59 7.76 16.89
C ASN A 248 16.30 6.60 17.85
N ALA A 249 15.31 6.74 18.72
CA ALA A 249 14.90 5.69 19.64
C ALA A 249 14.31 4.48 18.93
N GLU A 250 13.48 4.68 17.88
CA GLU A 250 12.95 3.62 17.04
C GLU A 250 14.07 2.92 16.25
N ALA A 251 14.97 3.69 15.64
CA ALA A 251 16.13 3.13 14.94
C ALA A 251 16.99 2.25 15.87
N MET A 252 17.24 2.73 17.11
CA MET A 252 17.98 1.96 18.12
C MET A 252 17.24 0.68 18.50
N ALA A 253 15.93 0.76 18.78
CA ALA A 253 15.13 -0.42 19.13
C ALA A 253 15.16 -1.47 18.03
N MET A 254 15.05 -1.07 16.76
CA MET A 254 15.11 -1.96 15.60
C MET A 254 16.52 -2.59 15.42
N LEU A 255 17.58 -1.79 15.55
CA LEU A 255 18.97 -2.25 15.34
C LEU A 255 19.46 -3.20 16.44
N THR A 256 18.91 -3.10 17.64
CA THR A 256 19.30 -3.93 18.78
C THR A 256 18.37 -5.12 19.01
N SER A 257 17.26 -5.22 18.28
CA SER A 257 16.27 -6.27 18.48
C SER A 257 16.55 -7.52 17.63
N PRO A 258 16.70 -8.70 18.25
CA PRO A 258 16.75 -9.96 17.52
C PRO A 258 15.49 -10.22 16.69
N ARG A 259 14.32 -9.72 17.13
CA ARG A 259 13.04 -9.92 16.43
C ARG A 259 13.04 -9.32 15.03
N THR A 260 13.68 -8.15 14.87
CA THR A 260 13.76 -7.52 13.54
C THR A 260 14.64 -8.34 12.62
N SER A 261 15.85 -8.72 13.04
CA SER A 261 16.74 -9.54 12.22
C SER A 261 16.14 -10.90 11.87
N GLU A 262 15.47 -11.56 12.81
CA GLU A 262 14.78 -12.83 12.59
C GLU A 262 13.60 -12.71 11.61
N ALA A 263 12.87 -11.60 11.61
CA ALA A 263 11.78 -11.37 10.68
C ALA A 263 12.26 -11.32 9.21
N PHE A 264 13.45 -10.77 8.99
CA PHE A 264 14.06 -10.70 7.67
C PHE A 264 14.84 -11.96 7.27
N ASP A 265 15.10 -12.88 8.20
CA ASP A 265 15.90 -14.08 7.95
C ASP A 265 15.07 -15.20 7.30
N LEU A 266 15.16 -15.30 5.97
CA LEU A 266 14.50 -16.37 5.20
C LEU A 266 15.12 -17.76 5.39
N SER A 267 16.29 -17.88 6.01
CA SER A 267 16.87 -19.19 6.35
C SER A 267 16.07 -19.92 7.43
N LYS A 268 15.24 -19.18 8.20
CA LYS A 268 14.31 -19.74 9.19
C LYS A 268 13.09 -20.43 8.54
N GLU A 269 12.84 -20.23 7.25
CA GLU A 269 11.75 -20.90 6.55
C GLU A 269 12.20 -22.27 6.02
N PRO A 270 11.35 -23.30 6.16
CA PRO A 270 11.62 -24.61 5.56
C PRO A 270 11.84 -24.51 4.04
N ASP A 271 12.77 -25.27 3.51
CA ASP A 271 13.05 -25.30 2.07
C ASP A 271 11.79 -25.60 1.24
N ALA A 272 10.94 -26.53 1.69
CA ALA A 272 9.68 -26.85 1.03
C ALA A 272 8.75 -25.63 0.87
N ILE A 273 8.71 -24.74 1.86
CA ILE A 273 7.92 -23.50 1.78
C ILE A 273 8.58 -22.52 0.81
N ARG A 274 9.91 -22.34 0.91
CA ARG A 274 10.65 -21.48 -0.01
C ARG A 274 10.52 -21.94 -1.46
N ASP A 275 10.56 -23.25 -1.69
CA ASP A 275 10.40 -23.86 -3.04
C ASP A 275 8.99 -23.68 -3.57
N LYS A 276 7.96 -23.81 -2.70
CA LYS A 276 6.55 -23.58 -3.05
C LYS A 276 6.30 -22.14 -3.55
N TYR A 277 6.91 -21.14 -2.91
CA TYR A 277 6.86 -19.74 -3.39
C TYR A 277 7.71 -19.51 -4.64
N GLY A 278 8.58 -20.46 -4.98
CA GLY A 278 9.57 -20.32 -6.04
C GLY A 278 10.85 -19.61 -5.57
N ARG A 279 12.01 -20.17 -5.97
CA ARG A 279 13.34 -19.61 -5.68
C ARG A 279 13.65 -18.46 -6.64
N THR A 280 12.84 -17.41 -6.57
CA THR A 280 12.95 -16.21 -7.39
C THR A 280 12.84 -14.97 -6.51
N THR A 281 13.29 -13.83 -7.01
CA THR A 281 13.15 -12.55 -6.30
C THR A 281 11.68 -12.28 -5.93
N ALA A 282 10.74 -12.50 -6.85
CA ALA A 282 9.31 -12.29 -6.61
C ALA A 282 8.75 -13.21 -5.51
N GLY A 283 9.04 -14.52 -5.61
CA GLY A 283 8.56 -15.52 -4.66
C GLY A 283 9.10 -15.28 -3.26
N GLN A 284 10.41 -15.07 -3.15
CA GLN A 284 11.05 -14.86 -1.84
C GLN A 284 10.72 -13.49 -1.24
N SER A 285 10.46 -12.46 -2.06
CA SER A 285 9.95 -11.16 -1.57
C SER A 285 8.55 -11.29 -0.97
N LEU A 286 7.67 -12.05 -1.60
CA LEU A 286 6.31 -12.25 -1.08
C LEU A 286 6.30 -13.14 0.17
N LEU A 287 7.18 -14.15 0.24
CA LEU A 287 7.44 -14.94 1.44
C LEU A 287 7.97 -14.05 2.59
N LEU A 288 8.91 -13.14 2.29
CA LEU A 288 9.41 -12.17 3.25
C LEU A 288 8.29 -11.26 3.77
N ALA A 289 7.41 -10.77 2.89
CA ALA A 289 6.28 -9.95 3.31
C ALA A 289 5.35 -10.67 4.27
N ARG A 290 5.06 -11.97 4.05
CA ARG A 290 4.27 -12.77 4.97
C ARG A 290 4.95 -12.84 6.35
N ARG A 291 6.26 -13.10 6.41
CA ARG A 291 7.03 -13.11 7.66
C ARG A 291 6.98 -11.77 8.40
N LEU A 292 7.14 -10.68 7.65
CA LEU A 292 7.13 -9.32 8.20
C LEU A 292 5.78 -8.99 8.85
N VAL A 293 4.65 -9.33 8.22
CA VAL A 293 3.33 -9.09 8.84
C VAL A 293 3.08 -9.99 10.05
N GLU A 294 3.57 -11.24 10.05
CA GLU A 294 3.55 -12.11 11.22
C GLU A 294 4.38 -11.54 12.39
N ALA A 295 5.51 -10.89 12.09
CA ALA A 295 6.34 -10.23 13.08
C ALA A 295 5.74 -8.93 13.63
N GLY A 296 4.73 -8.36 12.95
CA GLY A 296 4.01 -7.16 13.40
C GLY A 296 4.15 -5.93 12.51
N VAL A 297 4.77 -6.04 11.33
CA VAL A 297 4.75 -4.97 10.31
C VAL A 297 3.31 -4.76 9.84
N ARG A 298 2.89 -3.51 9.73
CA ARG A 298 1.51 -3.16 9.37
C ARG A 298 1.31 -2.86 7.90
N VAL A 299 2.34 -2.34 7.24
CA VAL A 299 2.31 -2.17 5.78
C VAL A 299 3.61 -2.70 5.18
N VAL A 300 3.48 -3.56 4.19
CA VAL A 300 4.61 -4.04 3.39
C VAL A 300 4.35 -3.71 1.93
N GLN A 301 5.20 -2.87 1.34
CA GLN A 301 5.17 -2.55 -0.09
C GLN A 301 6.28 -3.30 -0.81
N ILE A 302 5.92 -4.11 -1.79
CA ILE A 302 6.87 -4.90 -2.58
C ILE A 302 6.71 -4.56 -4.06
N SER A 303 7.81 -4.32 -4.73
CA SER A 303 7.81 -4.26 -6.20
C SER A 303 7.46 -5.63 -6.79
N ALA A 304 6.49 -5.67 -7.68
CA ALA A 304 6.11 -6.87 -8.44
C ALA A 304 7.15 -7.17 -9.52
N HIS A 305 8.31 -7.67 -9.08
CA HIS A 305 9.46 -7.94 -9.91
C HIS A 305 9.32 -9.30 -10.62
N PHE A 306 8.64 -9.29 -11.76
CA PHE A 306 8.48 -10.47 -12.62
C PHE A 306 9.24 -10.24 -13.93
N PRO A 307 10.42 -10.87 -14.12
CA PRO A 307 11.26 -10.62 -15.28
C PRO A 307 10.63 -11.14 -16.57
N MET A 308 10.93 -10.48 -17.68
CA MET A 308 10.66 -10.98 -19.01
C MET A 308 11.95 -11.36 -19.73
N LYS A 309 11.85 -12.20 -20.76
CA LYS A 309 12.99 -12.58 -21.59
C LYS A 309 13.47 -11.44 -22.47
N LYS A 310 14.72 -11.52 -22.89
CA LYS A 310 15.35 -10.49 -23.74
C LYS A 310 14.59 -10.25 -25.05
N GLU A 311 14.10 -11.30 -25.67
CA GLU A 311 13.35 -11.28 -26.93
C GLU A 311 11.95 -10.64 -26.80
N SER A 312 11.43 -10.53 -25.59
CA SER A 312 10.12 -9.91 -25.32
C SER A 312 10.20 -8.41 -25.16
N GLY A 313 11.38 -7.86 -24.83
CA GLY A 313 11.53 -6.42 -24.64
C GLY A 313 12.96 -5.97 -24.37
N ARG A 314 13.11 -4.79 -23.74
CA ARG A 314 14.41 -4.22 -23.41
C ARG A 314 15.06 -5.03 -22.28
N LEU A 315 16.35 -5.27 -22.39
CA LEU A 315 17.15 -5.93 -21.36
C LEU A 315 16.96 -5.26 -19.99
N GLY A 316 16.66 -6.07 -18.98
CA GLY A 316 16.50 -5.60 -17.61
C GLY A 316 15.16 -4.93 -17.28
N ALA A 317 14.23 -4.83 -18.24
CA ALA A 317 12.89 -4.33 -17.93
C ALA A 317 12.13 -5.37 -17.09
N THR A 318 11.91 -5.04 -15.83
CA THR A 318 11.22 -5.88 -14.84
C THR A 318 9.91 -5.26 -14.36
N ASN A 319 9.61 -4.06 -14.82
CA ASN A 319 8.37 -3.35 -14.54
C ASN A 319 7.28 -3.71 -15.55
N TRP A 320 6.07 -3.26 -15.25
CA TRP A 320 4.86 -3.49 -16.07
C TRP A 320 4.59 -2.36 -17.06
N ASP A 321 5.62 -1.59 -17.42
CA ASP A 321 5.52 -0.47 -18.36
C ASP A 321 5.62 -0.95 -19.82
N ASP A 322 4.61 -1.68 -20.27
CA ASP A 322 4.59 -2.45 -21.51
C ASP A 322 4.11 -1.62 -22.72
N HIS A 323 4.71 -0.44 -22.93
CA HIS A 323 4.63 0.27 -24.20
C HIS A 323 5.35 -0.50 -25.31
N SER A 324 4.96 -0.33 -26.55
CA SER A 324 5.63 -0.96 -27.69
C SER A 324 7.12 -0.60 -27.81
N VAL A 325 7.53 0.57 -27.30
CA VAL A 325 8.95 0.96 -27.22
C VAL A 325 9.74 0.16 -26.17
N ASN A 326 9.08 -0.35 -25.13
CA ASN A 326 9.69 -1.11 -24.07
C ASN A 326 9.60 -2.62 -24.30
N ALA A 327 8.41 -3.12 -24.68
CA ALA A 327 8.15 -4.54 -24.80
C ALA A 327 7.10 -4.86 -25.86
N ASP A 328 7.10 -6.09 -26.36
CA ASP A 328 5.93 -6.75 -26.91
C ASP A 328 5.08 -7.20 -25.71
N ILE A 329 3.97 -6.52 -25.46
CA ILE A 329 3.15 -6.75 -24.27
C ILE A 329 2.70 -8.21 -24.13
N PHE A 330 2.34 -8.86 -25.22
CA PHE A 330 1.84 -10.25 -25.16
C PHE A 330 2.97 -11.25 -24.87
N LYS A 331 4.16 -11.04 -25.42
CA LYS A 331 5.34 -11.85 -25.07
C LYS A 331 5.77 -11.60 -23.63
N ALA A 332 5.82 -10.34 -23.20
CA ALA A 332 6.14 -9.98 -21.82
C ALA A 332 5.20 -10.65 -20.82
N TYR A 333 3.90 -10.69 -21.11
CA TYR A 333 2.92 -11.37 -20.25
C TYR A 333 3.09 -12.89 -20.27
N ARG A 334 3.35 -13.52 -21.43
CA ARG A 334 3.68 -14.94 -21.48
C ARG A 334 4.91 -15.32 -20.68
N ASP A 335 5.86 -14.41 -20.51
CA ASP A 335 7.03 -14.63 -19.66
C ASP A 335 6.74 -14.45 -18.17
N ARG A 336 5.98 -13.39 -17.79
CA ARG A 336 5.72 -13.00 -16.41
C ARG A 336 4.62 -13.81 -15.73
N MET A 337 3.53 -14.08 -16.46
CA MET A 337 2.33 -14.65 -15.87
C MET A 337 2.51 -16.07 -15.31
N PRO A 338 3.30 -16.96 -15.89
CA PRO A 338 3.56 -18.27 -15.27
C PRO A 338 4.23 -18.16 -13.91
N LEU A 339 5.14 -17.19 -13.74
CA LEU A 339 5.77 -16.94 -12.44
C LEU A 339 4.78 -16.30 -11.46
N PHE A 340 3.98 -15.34 -11.91
CA PHE A 340 2.91 -14.74 -11.11
C PHE A 340 1.90 -15.82 -10.65
N ASP A 341 1.52 -16.72 -11.56
CA ASP A 341 0.59 -17.84 -11.30
C ASP A 341 1.19 -18.99 -10.45
N THR A 342 2.47 -18.89 -10.15
CA THR A 342 3.13 -19.75 -9.15
C THR A 342 3.18 -19.02 -7.79
N VAL A 343 3.68 -17.80 -7.78
CA VAL A 343 3.98 -17.05 -6.57
C VAL A 343 2.72 -16.62 -5.82
N VAL A 344 1.74 -16.05 -6.53
CA VAL A 344 0.54 -15.52 -5.88
C VAL A 344 -0.36 -16.63 -5.32
N PRO A 345 -0.65 -17.73 -6.05
CA PRO A 345 -1.35 -18.87 -5.46
C PRO A 345 -0.66 -19.45 -4.23
N ALA A 346 0.66 -19.64 -4.27
CA ALA A 346 1.42 -20.14 -3.12
C ALA A 346 1.28 -19.25 -1.90
N PHE A 347 1.33 -17.92 -2.11
CA PHE A 347 1.09 -16.94 -1.06
C PHE A 347 -0.34 -17.02 -0.52
N LEU A 348 -1.35 -17.10 -1.38
CA LEU A 348 -2.75 -17.20 -0.94
C LEU A 348 -3.01 -18.48 -0.14
N GLU A 349 -2.49 -19.63 -0.57
CA GLU A 349 -2.59 -20.87 0.19
C GLU A 349 -1.97 -20.74 1.58
N ASP A 350 -0.81 -20.11 1.70
CA ASP A 350 -0.13 -19.88 2.98
C ASP A 350 -0.89 -18.86 3.85
N LEU A 351 -1.39 -17.77 3.24
CA LEU A 351 -2.19 -16.75 3.91
C LEU A 351 -3.45 -17.34 4.56
N TYR A 352 -4.22 -18.11 3.80
CA TYR A 352 -5.44 -18.74 4.27
C TYR A 352 -5.15 -19.94 5.19
N GLY A 353 -4.14 -20.75 4.85
CA GLY A 353 -3.74 -21.91 5.67
C GLY A 353 -3.26 -21.53 7.08
N ARG A 354 -2.73 -20.32 7.25
CA ARG A 354 -2.31 -19.75 8.55
C ARG A 354 -3.40 -18.94 9.26
N GLY A 355 -4.56 -18.75 8.62
CA GLY A 355 -5.62 -17.88 9.15
C GLY A 355 -5.27 -16.39 9.18
N LEU A 356 -4.25 -15.98 8.41
CA LEU A 356 -3.85 -14.57 8.28
C LEU A 356 -4.84 -13.77 7.42
N ASP A 357 -5.62 -14.43 6.57
CA ASP A 357 -6.65 -13.86 5.71
C ASP A 357 -7.66 -12.98 6.45
N LYS A 358 -7.85 -13.20 7.75
CA LYS A 358 -8.77 -12.41 8.57
C LYS A 358 -8.28 -10.98 8.83
N LYS A 359 -6.97 -10.77 8.86
CA LYS A 359 -6.35 -9.50 9.27
C LYS A 359 -5.27 -8.97 8.32
N VAL A 360 -4.85 -9.73 7.33
CA VAL A 360 -3.85 -9.32 6.34
C VAL A 360 -4.54 -9.17 4.99
N LEU A 361 -4.62 -7.93 4.52
CA LEU A 361 -5.10 -7.61 3.17
C LEU A 361 -3.94 -7.66 2.19
N PHE A 362 -4.06 -8.49 1.18
CA PHE A 362 -3.18 -8.48 0.02
C PHE A 362 -3.82 -7.70 -1.12
N VAL A 363 -3.06 -6.78 -1.71
CA VAL A 363 -3.47 -5.97 -2.87
C VAL A 363 -2.41 -6.08 -3.95
N PHE A 364 -2.82 -6.42 -5.17
CA PHE A 364 -1.99 -6.31 -6.36
C PHE A 364 -2.58 -5.25 -7.28
N CYS A 365 -1.80 -4.23 -7.59
CA CYS A 365 -2.14 -3.16 -8.53
C CYS A 365 -0.87 -2.41 -8.96
N GLY A 366 -0.99 -1.59 -9.98
CA GLY A 366 -0.03 -0.55 -10.33
C GLY A 366 -0.68 0.82 -10.24
N GLU A 367 0.00 1.84 -10.73
CA GLU A 367 -0.47 3.23 -10.66
C GLU A 367 -1.64 3.55 -11.60
N PHE A 368 -1.85 2.77 -12.66
CA PHE A 368 -2.97 2.90 -13.62
C PHE A 368 -3.14 1.59 -14.44
N GLY A 369 -4.12 1.55 -15.33
CA GLY A 369 -4.28 0.50 -16.32
C GLY A 369 -3.57 0.82 -17.65
N ARG A 370 -3.96 0.13 -18.71
CA ARG A 370 -3.37 0.30 -20.05
C ARG A 370 -4.44 0.62 -21.09
N THR A 371 -4.02 1.36 -22.16
CA THR A 371 -4.96 1.73 -23.23
C THR A 371 -5.65 0.51 -23.82
N PRO A 372 -6.98 0.58 -24.05
CA PRO A 372 -7.72 -0.50 -24.66
C PRO A 372 -7.22 -0.90 -26.05
N LEU A 373 -6.87 0.10 -26.86
CA LEU A 373 -6.35 -0.13 -28.19
C LEU A 373 -4.86 -0.53 -28.14
N VAL A 374 -4.55 -1.69 -28.68
CA VAL A 374 -3.17 -2.11 -28.94
C VAL A 374 -2.58 -1.26 -30.04
N ARG A 375 -1.42 -0.71 -29.80
CA ARG A 375 -0.70 0.13 -30.75
C ARG A 375 0.70 -0.40 -31.00
N ASN A 376 1.16 -0.26 -32.23
CA ASN A 376 2.56 -0.38 -32.58
C ASN A 376 3.11 1.06 -32.63
N GLN A 377 3.76 1.51 -31.55
CA GLN A 377 4.43 2.80 -31.58
C GLN A 377 5.70 2.69 -32.40
N ASP A 378 5.89 3.66 -33.29
CA ASP A 378 7.08 3.83 -34.08
C ASP A 378 7.53 2.62 -34.94
N LYS A 379 8.80 2.59 -35.28
CA LYS A 379 9.43 1.58 -36.11
C LYS A 379 9.63 0.21 -35.46
N THR A 380 9.15 0.01 -34.19
CA THR A 380 9.43 -1.23 -33.46
C THR A 380 8.65 -2.42 -33.95
N LYS A 381 7.48 -2.23 -34.57
CA LYS A 381 6.51 -3.27 -34.99
C LYS A 381 6.06 -4.19 -33.82
N ARG A 382 6.28 -3.79 -32.57
CA ARG A 382 5.87 -4.53 -31.38
C ARG A 382 4.51 -4.04 -30.92
N PRO A 383 3.58 -4.94 -30.57
CA PRO A 383 2.31 -4.54 -29.95
C PRO A 383 2.56 -4.07 -28.52
N GLY A 384 1.94 -2.98 -28.14
CA GLY A 384 2.01 -2.41 -26.79
C GLY A 384 0.73 -1.67 -26.44
N ARG A 385 0.60 -1.29 -25.17
CA ARG A 385 -0.47 -0.43 -24.68
C ARG A 385 0.13 0.71 -23.88
N ASP A 386 -0.39 1.92 -24.08
CA ASP A 386 0.06 3.12 -23.39
C ASP A 386 -0.57 3.24 -22.01
N HIS A 387 -0.21 4.26 -21.22
CA HIS A 387 -0.81 4.54 -19.91
C HIS A 387 -2.29 4.89 -20.05
N TRP A 388 -3.10 4.40 -19.11
CA TRP A 388 -4.54 4.64 -19.11
C TRP A 388 -5.11 4.72 -17.70
N CYS A 389 -5.31 5.93 -17.20
CA CYS A 389 -5.87 6.16 -15.87
C CYS A 389 -7.39 6.02 -15.81
N ASN A 390 -8.08 5.98 -16.97
CA ASN A 390 -9.53 5.96 -17.04
C ASN A 390 -10.14 4.59 -16.72
N ALA A 391 -9.35 3.53 -16.67
CA ALA A 391 -9.78 2.20 -16.23
C ALA A 391 -8.60 1.38 -15.74
N MET A 392 -8.76 0.73 -14.59
CA MET A 392 -7.78 -0.20 -14.05
C MET A 392 -8.49 -1.28 -13.23
N SER A 393 -7.86 -2.45 -13.09
CA SER A 393 -8.32 -3.50 -12.21
C SER A 393 -7.40 -3.62 -11.01
N ILE A 394 -8.01 -3.85 -9.83
CA ILE A 394 -7.29 -4.16 -8.59
C ILE A 394 -7.68 -5.56 -8.15
N PHE A 395 -6.67 -6.35 -7.81
CA PHE A 395 -6.82 -7.65 -7.21
C PHE A 395 -6.66 -7.53 -5.69
N MET A 396 -7.60 -8.11 -4.93
CA MET A 396 -7.61 -8.06 -3.47
C MET A 396 -7.87 -9.44 -2.88
N ALA A 397 -7.17 -9.79 -1.79
CA ALA A 397 -7.38 -11.06 -1.09
C ALA A 397 -7.20 -10.90 0.42
N GLY A 398 -7.97 -11.61 1.21
CA GLY A 398 -7.89 -11.58 2.67
C GLY A 398 -8.41 -10.29 3.32
N GLY A 399 -7.82 -9.87 4.42
CA GLY A 399 -8.22 -8.68 5.18
C GLY A 399 -9.58 -8.81 5.88
N GLY A 400 -10.10 -10.03 6.06
CA GLY A 400 -11.45 -10.24 6.58
C GLY A 400 -12.52 -9.60 5.70
N LEU A 401 -12.23 -9.46 4.41
CA LEU A 401 -13.16 -8.96 3.40
C LEU A 401 -13.89 -10.12 2.72
N LYS A 402 -15.06 -9.86 2.15
CA LYS A 402 -15.83 -10.85 1.38
C LYS A 402 -15.17 -11.04 0.02
N MET A 403 -14.64 -12.24 -0.20
CA MET A 403 -13.97 -12.64 -1.44
C MET A 403 -14.90 -13.40 -2.39
N GLY A 404 -14.39 -13.80 -3.55
CA GLY A 404 -15.18 -14.52 -4.57
C GLY A 404 -16.07 -13.61 -5.41
N GLN A 405 -15.67 -12.35 -5.64
CA GLN A 405 -16.49 -11.37 -6.32
C GLN A 405 -15.73 -10.63 -7.43
N VAL A 406 -16.48 -10.20 -8.43
CA VAL A 406 -16.05 -9.15 -9.37
C VAL A 406 -16.94 -7.93 -9.12
N ILE A 407 -16.33 -6.80 -8.86
CA ILE A 407 -17.03 -5.56 -8.51
C ILE A 407 -16.80 -4.54 -9.61
N GLY A 408 -17.92 -4.06 -10.16
CA GLY A 408 -17.95 -3.11 -11.26
C GLY A 408 -17.59 -3.73 -12.62
N ALA A 409 -17.82 -2.97 -13.66
CA ALA A 409 -17.50 -3.34 -15.03
C ALA A 409 -17.02 -2.13 -15.83
N THR A 410 -16.19 -2.39 -16.84
CA THR A 410 -15.87 -1.42 -17.88
C THR A 410 -16.70 -1.67 -19.14
N ASP A 411 -16.71 -0.70 -20.05
CA ASP A 411 -17.38 -0.76 -21.34
C ASP A 411 -16.90 -1.97 -22.19
N PRO A 412 -17.57 -2.32 -23.30
CA PRO A 412 -17.22 -3.48 -24.13
C PRO A 412 -15.79 -3.48 -24.69
N LYS A 413 -15.09 -2.34 -24.63
CA LYS A 413 -13.69 -2.19 -25.06
C LYS A 413 -12.71 -2.09 -23.89
N GLY A 414 -13.18 -2.00 -22.64
CA GLY A 414 -12.33 -1.80 -21.48
C GLY A 414 -11.80 -0.36 -21.36
N SER A 415 -12.51 0.63 -21.92
CA SER A 415 -12.02 2.00 -22.03
C SER A 415 -12.28 2.81 -20.75
N HIS A 416 -13.44 2.61 -20.14
CA HIS A 416 -13.87 3.34 -18.93
C HIS A 416 -14.90 2.53 -18.14
N PRO A 417 -15.04 2.78 -16.84
CA PRO A 417 -16.05 2.16 -16.01
C PRO A 417 -17.48 2.52 -16.45
N VAL A 418 -18.38 1.55 -16.43
CA VAL A 418 -19.81 1.72 -16.74
C VAL A 418 -20.72 1.24 -15.61
N GLU A 419 -20.24 0.34 -14.75
CA GLU A 419 -20.97 -0.15 -13.59
C GLU A 419 -20.15 0.06 -12.32
N ARG A 420 -20.79 0.48 -11.23
CA ARG A 420 -20.15 0.72 -9.94
C ARG A 420 -18.86 1.56 -10.12
N ILE A 421 -19.01 2.71 -10.77
CA ILE A 421 -17.89 3.62 -11.09
C ILE A 421 -17.24 4.08 -9.78
N MET A 422 -15.93 3.83 -9.64
CA MET A 422 -15.17 4.14 -8.44
C MET A 422 -13.89 4.88 -8.79
N ASN A 423 -13.62 5.96 -8.06
CA ASN A 423 -12.29 6.56 -8.13
C ASN A 423 -11.28 5.75 -7.27
N SER A 424 -9.99 6.03 -7.43
CA SER A 424 -8.92 5.32 -6.70
C SER A 424 -9.03 5.46 -5.18
N ASN A 425 -9.71 6.49 -4.67
CA ASN A 425 -9.87 6.73 -3.24
C ASN A 425 -10.77 5.69 -2.57
N CYS A 426 -11.64 5.00 -3.33
CA CYS A 426 -12.47 3.93 -2.78
C CYS A 426 -11.64 2.77 -2.22
N LEU A 427 -10.46 2.46 -2.81
CA LEU A 427 -9.50 1.51 -2.24
C LEU A 427 -8.99 2.00 -0.88
N LEU A 428 -8.52 3.24 -0.82
CA LEU A 428 -7.99 3.83 0.41
C LEU A 428 -9.05 3.92 1.50
N ALA A 429 -10.26 4.36 1.15
CA ALA A 429 -11.40 4.41 2.07
C ALA A 429 -11.73 3.03 2.65
N THR A 430 -11.63 1.96 1.84
CA THR A 430 -11.84 0.57 2.29
C THR A 430 -10.77 0.17 3.31
N ILE A 431 -9.50 0.45 3.03
CA ILE A 431 -8.37 0.15 3.93
C ILE A 431 -8.51 0.95 5.23
N TYR A 432 -8.77 2.26 5.14
CA TYR A 432 -8.94 3.13 6.29
C TYR A 432 -10.14 2.72 7.15
N ARG A 433 -11.26 2.33 6.52
CA ARG A 433 -12.43 1.79 7.23
C ARG A 433 -12.08 0.55 8.05
N LYS A 434 -11.34 -0.41 7.48
CA LYS A 434 -10.90 -1.64 8.20
C LYS A 434 -9.93 -1.31 9.32
N ARG A 435 -9.11 -0.28 9.16
CA ARG A 435 -8.18 0.20 10.19
C ARG A 435 -8.86 1.06 11.26
N GLY A 436 -10.09 1.50 11.04
CA GLY A 436 -10.79 2.44 11.92
C GLY A 436 -10.23 3.87 11.86
N ILE A 437 -9.59 4.24 10.76
CA ILE A 437 -9.07 5.60 10.54
C ILE A 437 -10.22 6.47 10.02
N ASP A 438 -10.48 7.57 10.72
CA ASP A 438 -11.44 8.58 10.28
C ASP A 438 -10.81 9.42 9.17
N THR A 439 -11.34 9.27 7.96
CA THR A 439 -10.84 9.97 6.77
C THR A 439 -11.12 11.47 6.77
N ALA A 440 -12.05 11.93 7.60
CA ALA A 440 -12.34 13.35 7.79
C ALA A 440 -11.36 14.05 8.73
N GLN A 441 -10.52 13.31 9.45
CA GLN A 441 -9.44 13.87 10.25
C GLN A 441 -8.48 14.67 9.36
N HIS A 442 -7.96 15.79 9.86
CA HIS A 442 -7.07 16.68 9.12
C HIS A 442 -5.64 16.60 9.61
N TYR A 443 -4.73 16.63 8.67
CA TYR A 443 -3.33 16.96 8.88
C TYR A 443 -3.08 18.40 8.45
N PHE A 444 -1.98 19.00 8.92
CA PHE A 444 -1.57 20.33 8.48
C PHE A 444 -0.38 20.21 7.54
N ASP A 445 -0.48 20.82 6.36
CA ASP A 445 0.65 20.88 5.43
C ASP A 445 1.73 21.85 5.94
N ASN A 446 2.86 21.94 5.23
CA ASN A 446 3.99 22.79 5.59
C ASN A 446 3.65 24.29 5.61
N THR A 447 2.48 24.70 5.11
CA THR A 447 1.97 26.08 5.13
C THR A 447 0.97 26.32 6.26
N GLY A 448 0.64 25.25 7.01
CA GLY A 448 -0.37 25.31 8.09
C GLY A 448 -1.80 25.15 7.59
N ARG A 449 -2.02 24.76 6.34
CA ARG A 449 -3.35 24.52 5.80
C ARG A 449 -3.86 23.13 6.22
N PRO A 450 -5.09 23.03 6.76
CA PRO A 450 -5.68 21.74 7.09
C PRO A 450 -6.03 20.94 5.81
N ILE A 451 -5.57 19.70 5.75
CA ILE A 451 -5.81 18.75 4.65
C ILE A 451 -6.46 17.51 5.27
N PRO A 452 -7.66 17.10 4.87
CA PRO A 452 -8.26 15.85 5.37
C PRO A 452 -7.42 14.65 4.90
N ILE A 453 -7.50 13.54 5.64
CA ILE A 453 -6.79 12.30 5.25
C ILE A 453 -7.25 11.85 3.87
N LEU A 454 -8.56 11.98 3.58
CA LEU A 454 -9.12 11.67 2.27
C LEU A 454 -10.30 12.61 1.99
N THR A 455 -10.37 13.20 0.79
CA THR A 455 -11.43 14.16 0.44
C THR A 455 -12.68 13.50 -0.10
N ASP A 456 -12.54 12.42 -0.83
CA ASP A 456 -13.59 11.69 -1.52
C ASP A 456 -13.29 10.19 -1.52
N GLY A 457 -14.20 9.40 -2.05
CA GLY A 457 -14.11 7.94 -2.06
C GLY A 457 -14.88 7.32 -0.89
N GLU A 458 -15.73 6.38 -1.25
CA GLU A 458 -16.48 5.58 -0.30
C GLU A 458 -15.88 4.18 -0.21
N PRO A 459 -15.93 3.54 0.96
CA PRO A 459 -15.49 2.15 1.07
C PRO A 459 -16.26 1.26 0.09
N ILE A 460 -15.57 0.26 -0.46
CA ILE A 460 -16.16 -0.74 -1.35
C ILE A 460 -17.01 -1.67 -0.49
N VAL A 461 -18.28 -1.31 -0.32
CA VAL A 461 -19.21 -1.93 0.64
C VAL A 461 -19.48 -3.40 0.34
N GLU A 462 -19.36 -3.80 -0.93
CA GLU A 462 -19.51 -5.19 -1.37
C GLU A 462 -18.46 -6.11 -0.72
N LEU A 463 -17.28 -5.57 -0.40
CA LEU A 463 -16.19 -6.28 0.27
C LEU A 463 -16.33 -6.32 1.80
N LEU A 464 -17.08 -5.41 2.39
CA LEU A 464 -17.25 -5.28 3.85
C LEU A 464 -18.43 -6.15 4.36
#